data_e5516042d3c7221993b10dbafd25f020
#
_entry.id   e5516042d3c7221993b10dbafd25f020
#
_cell.length_a   1.000
_cell.length_b   1.000
_cell.length_c   1.000
_cell.angle_alpha   90.00
_cell.angle_beta   90.00
_cell.angle_gamma   90.00
#
_symmetry.space_group_name_H-M   'P 1'
#
loop_
_entity.id
_entity.type
_entity.pdbx_description
1 polymer ?
#
loop_
_entity_poly.entity_id
_entity_poly.type
_entity_poly.pdbx_seq_one_letter_code
_entity_poly.pdbx_strand_id
1 'polypeptide(L)'
;LLRQSSDAFTAAGEVAGRTGDARGQSYAWGYLGGLLEQEHRNPEALEYSRKATFAAQKVNAPESLYRWQWQTARLLRADGKEEEALAAYQRAVTLLKPIHYEYSVGYQGRHHSYYESVAPLFVEYEDVLLRRAAAAKTPDQNEQLLVQVKDTVEVSHAAELQDYFQDDCVTTVASHRGVGTLAPGTAVVYPISFPDRLELLLETANGLKQVRVPVAGEKLTKEIRSFRRLIQDSQSQNYLSSAQTLHGWLVAPLQQDLQGAGIHTLVMVADGSLRTIPMGALHDGRHYLVDSLAVAVTP
;
A
#
# COMPACT_ATOMS: atom_id res chain seq x y z
N LEU A 1 13.28 29.10 -8.00
CA LEU A 1 13.32 28.23 -6.82
C LEU A 1 13.98 26.89 -7.16
N LEU A 2 13.49 26.10 -8.12
CA LEU A 2 14.04 24.75 -8.43
C LEU A 2 15.54 24.80 -8.82
N ARG A 3 15.96 25.74 -9.66
CA ARG A 3 17.37 25.90 -10.04
C ARG A 3 18.26 26.21 -8.84
N GLN A 4 17.85 27.12 -7.97
CA GLN A 4 18.59 27.44 -6.74
C GLN A 4 18.70 26.24 -5.79
N SER A 5 17.62 25.44 -5.68
CA SER A 5 17.63 24.21 -4.89
C SER A 5 18.58 23.16 -5.48
N SER A 6 18.60 23.03 -6.82
CA SER A 6 19.51 22.12 -7.52
C SER A 6 20.98 22.52 -7.29
N ASP A 7 21.31 23.82 -7.44
CA ASP A 7 22.66 24.35 -7.19
C ASP A 7 23.09 24.13 -5.72
N ALA A 8 22.15 24.33 -4.76
CA ALA A 8 22.41 24.13 -3.34
C ALA A 8 22.68 22.64 -3.00
N PHE A 9 21.87 21.71 -3.53
CA PHE A 9 22.11 20.28 -3.31
C PHE A 9 23.39 19.80 -3.98
N THR A 10 23.72 20.32 -5.16
CA THR A 10 25.00 20.01 -5.82
C THR A 10 26.17 20.45 -4.94
N ALA A 11 26.18 21.70 -4.49
CA ALA A 11 27.22 22.23 -3.62
C ALA A 11 27.32 21.45 -2.30
N ALA A 12 26.17 21.12 -1.68
CA ALA A 12 26.13 20.32 -0.46
C ALA A 12 26.75 18.92 -0.64
N GLY A 13 26.42 18.23 -1.74
CA GLY A 13 26.97 16.91 -2.05
C GLY A 13 28.48 16.93 -2.31
N GLU A 14 28.98 17.97 -2.96
CA GLU A 14 30.42 18.17 -3.18
C GLU A 14 31.16 18.46 -1.87
N VAL A 15 30.61 19.33 -1.01
CA VAL A 15 31.20 19.62 0.31
C VAL A 15 31.21 18.36 1.17
N ALA A 16 30.09 17.63 1.27
CA ALA A 16 29.99 16.39 2.02
C ALA A 16 31.01 15.35 1.51
N GLY A 17 31.20 15.25 0.19
CA GLY A 17 32.21 14.37 -0.39
C GLY A 17 33.64 14.74 0.01
N ARG A 18 33.97 16.04 0.04
CA ARG A 18 35.30 16.53 0.48
C ARG A 18 35.57 16.34 1.97
N THR A 19 34.53 16.42 2.79
CA THR A 19 34.65 16.25 4.25
C THR A 19 34.50 14.80 4.70
N GLY A 20 34.23 13.86 3.79
CA GLY A 20 34.01 12.46 4.11
C GLY A 20 32.63 12.17 4.74
N ASP A 21 31.70 13.13 4.72
CA ASP A 21 30.34 12.94 5.22
C ASP A 21 29.48 12.19 4.19
N ALA A 22 29.62 10.87 4.19
CA ALA A 22 28.86 10.01 3.27
C ALA A 22 27.34 10.07 3.52
N ARG A 23 26.87 10.32 4.75
CA ARG A 23 25.45 10.48 5.06
C ARG A 23 24.90 11.76 4.47
N GLY A 24 25.55 12.89 4.70
CA GLY A 24 25.18 14.17 4.10
C GLY A 24 25.23 14.11 2.56
N GLN A 25 26.24 13.45 2.00
CA GLN A 25 26.37 13.23 0.56
C GLN A 25 25.19 12.40 0.00
N SER A 26 24.77 11.36 0.70
CA SER A 26 23.59 10.55 0.32
C SER A 26 22.34 11.39 0.24
N TYR A 27 22.03 12.20 1.25
CA TYR A 27 20.87 13.07 1.25
C TYR A 27 20.93 14.13 0.15
N ALA A 28 22.08 14.78 -0.03
CA ALA A 28 22.23 15.80 -1.06
C ALA A 28 21.97 15.25 -2.47
N TRP A 29 22.58 14.12 -2.83
CA TRP A 29 22.36 13.49 -4.14
C TRP A 29 20.96 12.94 -4.29
N GLY A 30 20.37 12.36 -3.23
CA GLY A 30 19.03 11.81 -3.27
C GLY A 30 17.96 12.89 -3.50
N TYR A 31 18.03 14.01 -2.79
CA TYR A 31 17.13 15.14 -3.01
C TYR A 31 17.33 15.82 -4.35
N LEU A 32 18.59 15.91 -4.84
CA LEU A 32 18.84 16.39 -6.19
C LEU A 32 18.20 15.48 -7.24
N GLY A 33 18.32 14.14 -7.07
CA GLY A 33 17.62 13.18 -7.90
C GLY A 33 16.10 13.38 -7.88
N GLY A 34 15.50 13.66 -6.70
CA GLY A 34 14.08 13.95 -6.57
C GLY A 34 13.63 15.23 -7.26
N LEU A 35 14.45 16.28 -7.25
CA LEU A 35 14.17 17.50 -8.03
C LEU A 35 14.18 17.22 -9.52
N LEU A 36 15.17 16.46 -10.01
CA LEU A 36 15.28 16.08 -11.41
C LEU A 36 14.12 15.16 -11.85
N GLU A 37 13.64 14.28 -10.96
CA GLU A 37 12.42 13.48 -11.19
C GLU A 37 11.20 14.39 -11.41
N GLN A 38 11.02 15.42 -10.58
CA GLN A 38 9.94 16.41 -10.73
C GLN A 38 10.06 17.23 -12.03
N GLU A 39 11.28 17.45 -12.52
CA GLU A 39 11.55 18.10 -13.81
C GLU A 39 11.44 17.13 -15.01
N HIS A 40 11.05 15.86 -14.78
CA HIS A 40 11.02 14.79 -15.80
C HIS A 40 12.36 14.50 -16.47
N ARG A 41 13.47 14.81 -15.81
CA ARG A 41 14.85 14.52 -16.24
C ARG A 41 15.29 13.14 -15.71
N ASN A 42 14.52 12.12 -16.05
CA ASN A 42 14.62 10.78 -15.46
C ASN A 42 16.01 10.14 -15.57
N PRO A 43 16.75 10.23 -16.68
CA PRO A 43 18.11 9.65 -16.75
C PRO A 43 19.08 10.26 -15.74
N GLU A 44 19.06 11.59 -15.58
CA GLU A 44 19.92 12.29 -14.62
C GLU A 44 19.44 12.01 -13.17
N ALA A 45 18.14 12.01 -12.93
CA ALA A 45 17.55 11.64 -11.65
C ALA A 45 18.01 10.24 -11.22
N LEU A 46 18.02 9.28 -12.14
CA LEU A 46 18.48 7.90 -11.86
C LEU A 46 19.97 7.85 -11.53
N GLU A 47 20.80 8.64 -12.21
CA GLU A 47 22.23 8.74 -11.90
C GLU A 47 22.46 9.24 -10.47
N TYR A 48 21.78 10.34 -10.08
CA TYR A 48 21.91 10.88 -8.73
C TYR A 48 21.30 9.97 -7.65
N SER A 49 20.22 9.28 -7.94
CA SER A 49 19.66 8.26 -7.03
C SER A 49 20.66 7.12 -6.77
N ARG A 50 21.40 6.70 -7.80
CA ARG A 50 22.47 5.68 -7.66
C ARG A 50 23.65 6.19 -6.84
N LYS A 51 24.08 7.46 -7.06
CA LYS A 51 25.11 8.10 -6.23
C LYS A 51 24.70 8.19 -4.77
N ALA A 52 23.43 8.57 -4.52
CA ALA A 52 22.86 8.64 -3.19
C ALA A 52 22.82 7.26 -2.50
N THR A 53 22.37 6.23 -3.22
CA THR A 53 22.36 4.83 -2.76
C THR A 53 23.77 4.36 -2.38
N PHE A 54 24.76 4.62 -3.23
CA PHE A 54 26.14 4.22 -2.96
C PHE A 54 26.72 4.92 -1.74
N ALA A 55 26.45 6.22 -1.56
CA ALA A 55 26.89 6.96 -0.39
C ALA A 55 26.24 6.43 0.91
N ALA A 56 24.92 6.12 0.88
CA ALA A 56 24.21 5.54 2.01
C ALA A 56 24.72 4.15 2.39
N GLN A 57 25.07 3.31 1.42
CA GLN A 57 25.64 1.98 1.64
C GLN A 57 27.00 2.04 2.40
N LYS A 58 27.83 3.05 2.12
CA LYS A 58 29.13 3.20 2.80
C LYS A 58 29.00 3.34 4.32
N VAL A 59 27.90 3.89 4.80
CA VAL A 59 27.67 4.18 6.23
C VAL A 59 26.52 3.38 6.81
N ASN A 60 26.06 2.37 6.08
CA ASN A 60 24.92 1.52 6.45
C ASN A 60 23.72 2.36 6.96
N ALA A 61 23.25 3.31 6.13
CA ALA A 61 22.17 4.22 6.45
C ALA A 61 20.82 3.73 5.84
N PRO A 62 20.14 2.75 6.44
CA PRO A 62 18.90 2.17 5.89
C PRO A 62 17.78 3.21 5.76
N GLU A 63 17.78 4.23 6.63
CA GLU A 63 16.81 5.34 6.62
C GLU A 63 16.86 6.19 5.36
N SER A 64 17.97 6.26 4.69
CA SER A 64 18.10 6.92 3.39
C SER A 64 18.08 5.92 2.23
N LEU A 65 18.62 4.72 2.43
CA LEU A 65 18.64 3.67 1.42
C LEU A 65 17.26 3.31 0.88
N TYR A 66 16.24 3.10 1.75
CA TYR A 66 14.91 2.75 1.26
C TYR A 66 14.31 3.86 0.39
N ARG A 67 14.55 5.14 0.71
CA ARG A 67 14.08 6.29 -0.05
C ARG A 67 14.65 6.31 -1.46
N TRP A 68 15.97 6.07 -1.58
CA TRP A 68 16.64 6.08 -2.88
C TRP A 68 16.35 4.83 -3.70
N GLN A 69 16.07 3.68 -3.06
CA GLN A 69 15.56 2.50 -3.75
C GLN A 69 14.13 2.74 -4.27
N TRP A 70 13.28 3.36 -3.49
CA TRP A 70 11.93 3.75 -3.90
C TRP A 70 11.96 4.75 -5.07
N GLN A 71 12.75 5.81 -4.98
CA GLN A 71 12.96 6.76 -6.08
C GLN A 71 13.49 6.07 -7.34
N THR A 72 14.48 5.20 -7.19
CA THR A 72 14.99 4.37 -8.29
C THR A 72 13.90 3.53 -8.93
N ALA A 73 13.01 2.93 -8.13
CA ALA A 73 11.89 2.13 -8.61
C ALA A 73 10.92 2.95 -9.48
N ARG A 74 10.53 4.15 -9.03
CA ARG A 74 9.67 5.05 -9.83
C ARG A 74 10.32 5.44 -11.15
N LEU A 75 11.59 5.79 -11.13
CA LEU A 75 12.36 6.18 -12.33
C LEU A 75 12.49 5.03 -13.33
N LEU A 76 12.77 3.81 -12.85
CA LEU A 76 12.83 2.61 -13.68
C LEU A 76 11.46 2.26 -14.27
N ARG A 77 10.39 2.42 -13.48
CA ARG A 77 9.01 2.23 -13.96
C ARG A 77 8.67 3.24 -15.07
N ALA A 78 9.03 4.49 -14.90
CA ALA A 78 8.83 5.53 -15.90
C ALA A 78 9.61 5.28 -17.20
N ASP A 79 10.75 4.57 -17.11
CA ASP A 79 11.58 4.14 -18.25
C ASP A 79 11.13 2.79 -18.86
N GLY A 80 10.01 2.21 -18.38
CA GLY A 80 9.48 0.92 -18.87
C GLY A 80 10.26 -0.31 -18.43
N LYS A 81 11.20 -0.18 -17.50
CA LYS A 81 12.02 -1.27 -16.94
C LYS A 81 11.32 -1.94 -15.76
N GLU A 82 10.20 -2.60 -16.04
CA GLU A 82 9.29 -3.12 -15.00
C GLU A 82 9.95 -4.12 -14.04
N GLU A 83 10.79 -5.05 -14.54
CA GLU A 83 11.50 -6.03 -13.71
C GLU A 83 12.46 -5.37 -12.72
N GLU A 84 13.26 -4.41 -13.22
CA GLU A 84 14.21 -3.68 -12.39
C GLU A 84 13.48 -2.80 -11.38
N ALA A 85 12.35 -2.18 -11.78
CA ALA A 85 11.50 -1.38 -10.90
C ALA A 85 10.92 -2.23 -9.78
N LEU A 86 10.36 -3.42 -10.09
CA LEU A 86 9.82 -4.35 -9.10
C LEU A 86 10.89 -4.74 -8.08
N ALA A 87 12.09 -5.10 -8.55
CA ALA A 87 13.20 -5.43 -7.66
C ALA A 87 13.63 -4.25 -6.76
N ALA A 88 13.55 -3.02 -7.28
CA ALA A 88 13.88 -1.82 -6.50
C ALA A 88 12.81 -1.52 -5.45
N TYR A 89 11.51 -1.66 -5.76
CA TYR A 89 10.42 -1.57 -4.78
C TYR A 89 10.58 -2.61 -3.68
N GLN A 90 10.84 -3.86 -4.04
CA GLN A 90 11.04 -4.94 -3.07
C GLN A 90 12.21 -4.63 -2.11
N ARG A 91 13.34 -4.11 -2.64
CA ARG A 91 14.46 -3.68 -1.79
C ARG A 91 14.07 -2.55 -0.87
N ALA A 92 13.31 -1.55 -1.35
CA ALA A 92 12.85 -0.43 -0.54
C ALA A 92 11.99 -0.90 0.64
N VAL A 93 11.00 -1.77 0.39
CA VAL A 93 10.15 -2.35 1.44
C VAL A 93 10.97 -3.20 2.41
N THR A 94 11.91 -4.00 1.92
CA THR A 94 12.77 -4.85 2.78
C THR A 94 13.66 -4.00 3.70
N LEU A 95 14.19 -2.88 3.19
CA LEU A 95 15.01 -1.95 3.98
C LEU A 95 14.19 -1.18 5.01
N LEU A 96 12.93 -0.90 4.69
CA LEU A 96 12.04 -0.16 5.58
C LEU A 96 11.58 -0.99 6.79
N LYS A 97 11.28 -2.28 6.59
CA LYS A 97 10.74 -3.17 7.64
C LYS A 97 11.44 -3.06 9.01
N PRO A 98 12.78 -3.17 9.11
CA PRO A 98 13.48 -3.15 10.42
C PRO A 98 13.57 -1.75 11.05
N ILE A 99 13.46 -0.67 10.26
CA ILE A 99 13.67 0.70 10.74
C ILE A 99 12.38 1.48 10.94
N HIS A 100 11.27 0.91 10.54
CA HIS A 100 9.97 1.54 10.63
C HIS A 100 9.67 2.00 12.07
N TYR A 101 10.02 1.20 13.05
CA TYR A 101 9.83 1.49 14.47
C TYR A 101 10.73 2.65 14.99
N GLU A 102 11.99 2.70 14.58
CA GLU A 102 12.91 3.77 15.02
C GLU A 102 12.48 5.15 14.54
N TYR A 103 11.75 5.22 13.41
CA TYR A 103 11.25 6.48 12.86
C TYR A 103 10.07 7.05 13.62
N SER A 104 9.20 6.21 14.17
CA SER A 104 8.04 6.66 14.96
C SER A 104 8.45 7.15 16.35
N VAL A 105 9.53 6.64 16.91
CA VAL A 105 9.99 6.94 18.30
C VAL A 105 11.09 8.02 18.37
N GLY A 106 11.87 8.22 17.31
CA GLY A 106 13.19 8.91 17.40
C GLY A 106 13.24 10.39 17.05
N TYR A 107 12.21 11.01 16.45
CA TYR A 107 12.29 12.40 16.02
C TYR A 107 11.27 13.29 16.74
N GLN A 108 11.65 13.82 17.91
CA GLN A 108 10.94 14.89 18.61
C GLN A 108 10.87 16.12 17.70
N GLY A 109 9.73 16.34 17.02
CA GLY A 109 9.49 17.64 16.43
C GLY A 109 8.52 17.77 15.27
N ARG A 110 8.37 16.80 14.40
CA ARG A 110 7.32 16.78 13.36
C ARG A 110 6.98 15.33 13.03
N HIS A 111 5.81 14.90 13.46
CA HIS A 111 5.19 13.68 13.03
C HIS A 111 4.89 13.78 11.52
N HIS A 112 5.81 13.32 10.67
CA HIS A 112 5.40 12.88 9.35
C HIS A 112 4.57 11.63 9.58
N SER A 113 3.27 11.73 9.38
CA SER A 113 2.38 10.60 9.60
C SER A 113 2.81 9.46 8.64
N TYR A 114 2.58 8.22 9.07
CA TYR A 114 2.74 7.03 8.23
C TYR A 114 2.19 7.26 6.81
N TYR A 115 0.99 7.83 6.72
CA TYR A 115 0.30 8.12 5.46
C TYR A 115 1.07 9.06 4.51
N GLU A 116 1.85 10.01 5.03
CA GLU A 116 2.57 10.97 4.21
C GLU A 116 3.94 10.44 3.76
N SER A 117 4.60 9.63 4.61
CA SER A 117 6.00 9.29 4.41
C SER A 117 6.24 7.84 3.95
N VAL A 118 5.38 6.90 4.29
CA VAL A 118 5.60 5.46 4.13
C VAL A 118 4.53 4.78 3.29
N ALA A 119 3.25 5.03 3.56
CA ALA A 119 2.15 4.40 2.85
C ALA A 119 2.24 4.51 1.31
N PRO A 120 2.69 5.64 0.71
CA PRO A 120 2.80 5.72 -0.74
C PRO A 120 3.76 4.69 -1.36
N LEU A 121 4.83 4.29 -0.65
CA LEU A 121 5.73 3.23 -1.12
C LEU A 121 4.98 1.90 -1.27
N PHE A 122 4.18 1.53 -0.27
CA PHE A 122 3.41 0.28 -0.30
C PHE A 122 2.37 0.30 -1.42
N VAL A 123 1.60 1.38 -1.54
CA VAL A 123 0.59 1.56 -2.59
C VAL A 123 1.19 1.48 -3.99
N GLU A 124 2.34 2.11 -4.23
CA GLU A 124 3.03 2.03 -5.51
C GLU A 124 3.54 0.62 -5.81
N TYR A 125 4.05 -0.09 -4.81
CA TYR A 125 4.54 -1.46 -4.96
C TYR A 125 3.39 -2.44 -5.23
N GLU A 126 2.28 -2.33 -4.51
CA GLU A 126 1.05 -3.09 -4.73
C GLU A 126 0.49 -2.88 -6.14
N ASP A 127 0.49 -1.62 -6.64
CA ASP A 127 0.05 -1.33 -8.01
C ASP A 127 0.89 -2.07 -9.05
N VAL A 128 2.20 -2.08 -8.88
CA VAL A 128 3.11 -2.79 -9.81
C VAL A 128 2.88 -4.31 -9.74
N LEU A 129 2.78 -4.87 -8.53
CA LEU A 129 2.53 -6.31 -8.33
C LEU A 129 1.20 -6.74 -8.95
N LEU A 130 0.11 -6.01 -8.70
CA LEU A 130 -1.23 -6.33 -9.21
C LEU A 130 -1.33 -6.21 -10.72
N ARG A 131 -0.72 -5.18 -11.31
CA ARG A 131 -0.65 -5.06 -12.78
C ARG A 131 0.11 -6.23 -13.40
N ARG A 132 1.19 -6.64 -12.77
CA ARG A 132 2.00 -7.77 -13.20
C ARG A 132 1.28 -9.11 -13.01
N ALA A 133 0.58 -9.30 -11.91
CA ALA A 133 -0.26 -10.47 -11.67
C ALA A 133 -1.35 -10.62 -12.74
N ALA A 134 -2.00 -9.51 -13.10
CA ALA A 134 -2.99 -9.49 -14.18
C ALA A 134 -2.41 -9.80 -15.56
N ALA A 135 -1.11 -9.58 -15.78
CA ALA A 135 -0.39 -9.88 -17.02
C ALA A 135 0.39 -11.20 -16.98
N ALA A 136 0.31 -11.97 -15.88
CA ALA A 136 1.03 -13.21 -15.69
C ALA A 136 0.61 -14.27 -16.73
N LYS A 137 1.60 -15.00 -17.24
CA LYS A 137 1.38 -16.00 -18.31
C LYS A 137 1.06 -17.40 -17.77
N THR A 138 1.35 -17.65 -16.51
CA THR A 138 1.10 -18.94 -15.86
C THR A 138 0.36 -18.74 -14.53
N PRO A 139 -0.50 -19.71 -14.12
CA PRO A 139 -1.16 -19.65 -12.82
C PRO A 139 -0.18 -19.51 -11.65
N ASP A 140 0.93 -20.25 -11.68
CA ASP A 140 1.93 -20.23 -10.61
C ASP A 140 2.58 -18.84 -10.47
N GLN A 141 2.88 -18.17 -11.59
CA GLN A 141 3.42 -16.81 -11.58
C GLN A 141 2.39 -15.81 -11.02
N ASN A 142 1.12 -15.95 -11.40
CA ASN A 142 0.04 -15.15 -10.89
C ASN A 142 -0.09 -15.32 -9.37
N GLU A 143 -0.16 -16.55 -8.87
CA GLU A 143 -0.30 -16.86 -7.46
C GLU A 143 0.88 -16.31 -6.64
N GLN A 144 2.13 -16.51 -7.08
CA GLN A 144 3.31 -15.96 -6.42
C GLN A 144 3.24 -14.42 -6.28
N LEU A 145 2.76 -13.73 -7.32
CA LEU A 145 2.60 -12.28 -7.28
C LEU A 145 1.48 -11.85 -6.33
N LEU A 146 0.35 -12.57 -6.33
CA LEU A 146 -0.76 -12.28 -5.41
C LEU A 146 -0.39 -12.55 -3.95
N VAL A 147 0.43 -13.56 -3.66
CA VAL A 147 1.00 -13.78 -2.32
C VAL A 147 1.87 -12.58 -1.93
N GLN A 148 2.71 -12.06 -2.82
CA GLN A 148 3.50 -10.86 -2.53
C GLN A 148 2.63 -9.62 -2.29
N VAL A 149 1.51 -9.46 -3.02
CA VAL A 149 0.53 -8.39 -2.75
C VAL A 149 -0.02 -8.53 -1.34
N LYS A 150 -0.53 -9.70 -0.98
CA LYS A 150 -1.06 -9.98 0.36
C LYS A 150 -0.04 -9.63 1.45
N ASP A 151 1.18 -10.18 1.34
CA ASP A 151 2.25 -9.93 2.30
C ASP A 151 2.59 -8.43 2.41
N THR A 152 2.51 -7.69 1.29
CA THR A 152 2.77 -6.25 1.26
C THR A 152 1.68 -5.48 1.99
N VAL A 153 0.40 -5.80 1.75
CA VAL A 153 -0.75 -5.19 2.45
C VAL A 153 -0.68 -5.48 3.95
N GLU A 154 -0.39 -6.71 4.35
CA GLU A 154 -0.28 -7.07 5.77
C GLU A 154 0.87 -6.33 6.47
N VAL A 155 2.02 -6.18 5.80
CA VAL A 155 3.15 -5.38 6.32
C VAL A 155 2.78 -3.91 6.42
N SER A 156 2.08 -3.36 5.43
CA SER A 156 1.59 -1.97 5.44
C SER A 156 0.66 -1.71 6.62
N HIS A 157 -0.31 -2.60 6.86
CA HIS A 157 -1.24 -2.50 7.99
C HIS A 157 -0.53 -2.65 9.34
N ALA A 158 0.40 -3.61 9.46
CA ALA A 158 1.18 -3.75 10.68
C ALA A 158 2.00 -2.49 10.99
N ALA A 159 2.58 -1.88 9.95
CA ALA A 159 3.32 -0.64 10.07
C ALA A 159 2.43 0.54 10.49
N GLU A 160 1.22 0.64 9.95
CA GLU A 160 0.23 1.65 10.34
C GLU A 160 -0.21 1.50 11.80
N LEU A 161 -0.54 0.26 12.23
CA LEU A 161 -0.94 0.00 13.61
C LEU A 161 0.18 0.31 14.59
N GLN A 162 1.43 -0.01 14.24
CA GLN A 162 2.60 0.30 15.05
C GLN A 162 2.82 1.81 15.19
N ASP A 163 2.65 2.59 14.10
CA ASP A 163 2.72 4.05 14.14
C ASP A 163 1.62 4.64 15.03
N TYR A 164 0.42 4.06 15.00
CA TYR A 164 -0.72 4.53 15.79
C TYR A 164 -0.56 4.23 17.30
N PHE A 165 -0.16 3.00 17.64
CA PHE A 165 -0.06 2.57 19.05
C PHE A 165 1.27 2.90 19.71
N GLN A 166 2.31 3.18 18.92
CA GLN A 166 3.69 3.39 19.39
C GLN A 166 4.18 2.28 20.35
N ASP A 167 3.74 1.03 20.13
CA ASP A 167 3.97 -0.12 21.00
C ASP A 167 4.53 -1.32 20.24
N ASP A 168 5.61 -1.92 20.76
CA ASP A 168 6.25 -3.10 20.19
C ASP A 168 5.39 -4.38 20.28
N CYS A 169 4.40 -4.42 21.16
CA CYS A 169 3.53 -5.59 21.32
C CYS A 169 2.70 -5.89 20.07
N VAL A 170 2.47 -4.91 19.20
CA VAL A 170 1.73 -5.08 17.94
C VAL A 170 2.45 -6.02 16.97
N THR A 171 3.80 -5.99 16.96
CA THR A 171 4.60 -6.85 16.08
C THR A 171 4.52 -8.33 16.46
N THR A 172 4.33 -8.64 17.74
CA THR A 172 4.24 -10.03 18.23
C THR A 172 2.94 -10.70 17.79
N VAL A 173 1.85 -9.94 17.68
CA VAL A 173 0.54 -10.46 17.21
C VAL A 173 0.55 -10.65 15.69
N ALA A 174 1.18 -9.78 14.93
CA ALA A 174 1.31 -9.89 13.48
C ALA A 174 2.19 -11.08 13.06
N SER A 175 3.29 -11.34 13.78
CA SER A 175 4.22 -12.45 13.50
C SER A 175 3.64 -13.85 13.76
N HIS A 176 2.56 -13.97 14.55
CA HIS A 176 1.89 -15.25 14.84
C HIS A 176 0.79 -15.61 13.83
N ARG A 177 0.45 -14.73 12.90
CA ARG A 177 -0.40 -15.06 11.74
C ARG A 177 0.44 -15.66 10.60
N GLY A 178 1.23 -16.66 10.94
CA GLY A 178 1.83 -17.54 9.93
C GLY A 178 0.71 -18.21 9.13
N VAL A 179 1.01 -18.54 7.88
CA VAL A 179 0.21 -19.26 6.89
C VAL A 179 -0.65 -20.39 7.55
N GLY A 180 -1.65 -19.99 8.33
CA GLY A 180 -2.70 -20.86 8.81
C GLY A 180 -3.69 -21.02 7.68
N THR A 181 -3.97 -22.24 7.29
CA THR A 181 -5.10 -22.56 6.42
C THR A 181 -6.34 -21.86 6.96
N LEU A 182 -6.97 -21.04 6.13
CA LEU A 182 -8.26 -20.42 6.49
C LEU A 182 -9.23 -21.48 7.00
N ALA A 183 -10.00 -21.15 8.03
CA ALA A 183 -11.03 -22.03 8.49
C ALA A 183 -12.00 -22.36 7.34
N PRO A 184 -12.49 -23.60 7.22
CA PRO A 184 -13.43 -23.97 6.17
C PRO A 184 -14.62 -22.99 6.13
N GLY A 185 -15.03 -22.60 4.93
CA GLY A 185 -16.13 -21.65 4.72
C GLY A 185 -15.79 -20.19 5.06
N THR A 186 -14.52 -19.85 5.26
CA THR A 186 -14.04 -18.48 5.48
C THR A 186 -13.36 -17.95 4.24
N ALA A 187 -13.65 -16.70 3.90
CA ALA A 187 -12.92 -15.91 2.91
C ALA A 187 -12.39 -14.62 3.52
N VAL A 188 -11.23 -14.19 3.04
CA VAL A 188 -10.64 -12.88 3.39
C VAL A 188 -10.60 -12.02 2.13
N VAL A 189 -11.03 -10.78 2.25
CA VAL A 189 -10.99 -9.80 1.16
C VAL A 189 -10.14 -8.62 1.58
N TYR A 190 -9.19 -8.27 0.73
CA TYR A 190 -8.34 -7.08 0.83
C TYR A 190 -8.75 -6.09 -0.26
N PRO A 191 -9.56 -5.06 0.05
CA PRO A 191 -9.91 -4.02 -0.90
C PRO A 191 -8.77 -3.00 -0.98
N ILE A 192 -8.10 -2.92 -2.12
CA ILE A 192 -6.95 -2.04 -2.36
C ILE A 192 -7.39 -0.93 -3.31
N SER A 193 -7.44 0.31 -2.82
CA SER A 193 -7.94 1.46 -3.58
C SER A 193 -6.81 2.21 -4.25
N PHE A 194 -6.90 2.35 -5.58
CA PHE A 194 -5.98 3.16 -6.40
C PHE A 194 -6.70 4.39 -6.96
N PRO A 195 -5.96 5.41 -7.43
CA PRO A 195 -6.56 6.59 -8.03
C PRO A 195 -7.49 6.29 -9.20
N ASP A 196 -7.19 5.25 -9.99
CA ASP A 196 -7.88 4.88 -11.22
C ASP A 196 -8.84 3.69 -11.06
N ARG A 197 -8.72 2.88 -10.00
CA ARG A 197 -9.48 1.64 -9.82
C ARG A 197 -9.49 1.14 -8.37
N LEU A 198 -10.36 0.16 -8.13
CA LEU A 198 -10.34 -0.67 -6.93
C LEU A 198 -9.91 -2.09 -7.34
N GLU A 199 -9.01 -2.70 -6.60
CA GLU A 199 -8.66 -4.11 -6.69
C GLU A 199 -9.17 -4.84 -5.46
N LEU A 200 -9.79 -5.99 -5.65
CA LEU A 200 -10.21 -6.88 -4.58
C LEU A 200 -9.32 -8.11 -4.64
N LEU A 201 -8.50 -8.33 -3.62
CA LEU A 201 -7.76 -9.58 -3.47
C LEU A 201 -8.59 -10.48 -2.55
N LEU A 202 -9.12 -11.57 -3.10
CA LEU A 202 -9.89 -12.59 -2.41
C LEU A 202 -9.00 -13.77 -2.05
N GLU A 203 -8.95 -14.12 -0.77
CA GLU A 203 -8.31 -15.34 -0.28
C GLU A 203 -9.38 -16.33 0.19
N THR A 204 -9.28 -17.54 -0.30
CA THR A 204 -10.11 -18.68 0.10
C THR A 204 -9.23 -19.91 0.33
N ALA A 205 -9.79 -21.01 0.77
CA ALA A 205 -9.09 -22.29 0.83
C ALA A 205 -8.55 -22.77 -0.54
N ASN A 206 -9.05 -22.21 -1.65
CA ASN A 206 -8.65 -22.52 -3.02
C ASN A 206 -7.50 -21.63 -3.54
N GLY A 207 -6.97 -20.74 -2.72
CA GLY A 207 -5.91 -19.80 -3.08
C GLY A 207 -6.38 -18.35 -3.18
N LEU A 208 -5.55 -17.54 -3.85
CA LEU A 208 -5.75 -16.11 -4.04
C LEU A 208 -6.32 -15.79 -5.42
N LYS A 209 -7.22 -14.83 -5.48
CA LYS A 209 -7.83 -14.32 -6.71
C LYS A 209 -7.87 -12.80 -6.71
N GLN A 210 -7.47 -12.20 -7.82
CA GLN A 210 -7.58 -10.77 -8.06
C GLN A 210 -8.85 -10.45 -8.85
N VAL A 211 -9.63 -9.49 -8.40
CA VAL A 211 -10.79 -8.96 -9.14
C VAL A 211 -10.69 -7.44 -9.23
N ARG A 212 -10.64 -6.93 -10.45
CA ARG A 212 -10.58 -5.49 -10.72
C ARG A 212 -11.97 -4.90 -10.86
N VAL A 213 -12.21 -3.78 -10.15
CA VAL A 213 -13.45 -3.01 -10.22
C VAL A 213 -13.12 -1.61 -10.76
N PRO A 214 -13.77 -1.15 -11.85
CA PRO A 214 -13.47 0.12 -12.51
C PRO A 214 -14.10 1.30 -11.74
N VAL A 215 -13.66 1.50 -10.50
CA VAL A 215 -14.07 2.62 -9.65
C VAL A 215 -12.85 3.34 -9.11
N ALA A 216 -12.73 4.63 -9.41
CA ALA A 216 -11.64 5.47 -8.92
C ALA A 216 -11.72 5.66 -7.40
N GLY A 217 -10.56 5.71 -6.72
CA GLY A 217 -10.48 5.82 -5.27
C GLY A 217 -11.19 7.05 -4.69
N GLU A 218 -11.16 8.18 -5.40
CA GLU A 218 -11.90 9.38 -5.01
C GLU A 218 -13.42 9.12 -5.00
N LYS A 219 -13.94 8.44 -6.04
CA LYS A 219 -15.35 8.09 -6.14
C LYS A 219 -15.76 7.12 -5.04
N LEU A 220 -14.93 6.12 -4.76
CA LEU A 220 -15.13 5.18 -3.65
C LEU A 220 -15.17 5.91 -2.31
N THR A 221 -14.19 6.76 -2.03
CA THR A 221 -14.12 7.54 -0.79
C THR A 221 -15.32 8.47 -0.61
N LYS A 222 -15.78 9.10 -1.68
CA LYS A 222 -16.98 9.96 -1.66
C LYS A 222 -18.23 9.16 -1.30
N GLU A 223 -18.40 7.98 -1.89
CA GLU A 223 -19.55 7.11 -1.61
C GLU A 223 -19.53 6.57 -0.18
N ILE A 224 -18.36 6.17 0.32
CA ILE A 224 -18.17 5.75 1.72
C ILE A 224 -18.58 6.85 2.70
N ARG A 225 -18.13 8.08 2.47
CA ARG A 225 -18.49 9.24 3.29
C ARG A 225 -19.99 9.53 3.23
N SER A 226 -20.60 9.39 2.06
CA SER A 226 -22.05 9.54 1.87
C SER A 226 -22.81 8.47 2.67
N PHE A 227 -22.46 7.21 2.50
CA PHE A 227 -23.06 6.09 3.21
C PHE A 227 -22.96 6.27 4.72
N ARG A 228 -21.74 6.57 5.24
CA ARG A 228 -21.52 6.80 6.66
C ARG A 228 -22.42 7.91 7.23
N ARG A 229 -22.57 9.02 6.51
CA ARG A 229 -23.44 10.13 6.94
C ARG A 229 -24.91 9.74 6.93
N LEU A 230 -25.36 9.05 5.87
CA LEU A 230 -26.76 8.69 5.69
C LEU A 230 -27.23 7.61 6.66
N ILE A 231 -26.38 6.64 7.00
CA ILE A 231 -26.73 5.56 7.93
C ILE A 231 -26.85 6.04 9.40
N GLN A 232 -26.34 7.22 9.72
CA GLN A 232 -26.50 7.84 11.03
C GLN A 232 -27.90 8.44 11.25
N ASP A 233 -28.66 8.64 10.18
CA ASP A 233 -30.04 9.11 10.26
C ASP A 233 -31.01 7.92 10.40
N SER A 234 -31.35 7.61 11.64
CA SER A 234 -32.25 6.48 11.98
C SER A 234 -33.69 6.66 11.48
N GLN A 235 -34.07 7.85 11.03
CA GLN A 235 -35.44 8.14 10.56
C GLN A 235 -35.57 7.99 9.04
N SER A 236 -34.46 7.72 8.35
CA SER A 236 -34.41 7.70 6.88
C SER A 236 -33.79 6.40 6.34
N GLN A 237 -34.31 5.94 5.20
CA GLN A 237 -33.72 4.82 4.45
C GLN A 237 -32.86 5.30 3.26
N ASN A 238 -32.51 6.58 3.21
CA ASN A 238 -31.73 7.16 2.11
C ASN A 238 -30.35 6.53 1.95
N TYR A 239 -29.84 5.82 2.98
CA TYR A 239 -28.58 5.09 2.92
C TYR A 239 -28.62 3.86 2.01
N LEU A 240 -29.81 3.29 1.69
CA LEU A 240 -29.93 2.06 0.89
C LEU A 240 -29.28 2.18 -0.50
N SER A 241 -29.44 3.31 -1.17
CA SER A 241 -28.82 3.53 -2.48
C SER A 241 -27.28 3.47 -2.40
N SER A 242 -26.70 4.12 -1.39
CA SER A 242 -25.26 4.07 -1.14
C SER A 242 -24.80 2.66 -0.70
N ALA A 243 -25.60 1.96 0.13
CA ALA A 243 -25.33 0.58 0.53
C ALA A 243 -25.29 -0.36 -0.69
N GLN A 244 -26.24 -0.21 -1.63
CA GLN A 244 -26.28 -0.98 -2.87
C GLN A 244 -25.11 -0.68 -3.78
N THR A 245 -24.75 0.58 -3.92
CA THR A 245 -23.60 1.01 -4.72
C THR A 245 -22.30 0.39 -4.17
N LEU A 246 -22.09 0.49 -2.87
CA LEU A 246 -20.90 -0.09 -2.21
C LEU A 246 -20.90 -1.62 -2.27
N HIS A 247 -22.05 -2.27 -2.09
CA HIS A 247 -22.19 -3.72 -2.29
C HIS A 247 -21.78 -4.11 -3.72
N GLY A 248 -22.25 -3.36 -4.72
CA GLY A 248 -21.91 -3.57 -6.12
C GLY A 248 -20.42 -3.47 -6.44
N TRP A 249 -19.67 -2.71 -5.66
CA TRP A 249 -18.21 -2.57 -5.84
C TRP A 249 -17.39 -3.52 -4.98
N LEU A 250 -17.84 -3.84 -3.76
CA LEU A 250 -17.02 -4.56 -2.77
C LEU A 250 -17.36 -6.05 -2.67
N VAL A 251 -18.61 -6.44 -2.96
CA VAL A 251 -19.10 -7.81 -2.72
C VAL A 251 -19.59 -8.48 -4.00
N ALA A 252 -20.42 -7.82 -4.79
CA ALA A 252 -21.02 -8.42 -5.97
C ALA A 252 -20.00 -9.01 -6.96
N PRO A 253 -18.82 -8.39 -7.20
CA PRO A 253 -17.81 -8.96 -8.09
C PRO A 253 -17.23 -10.30 -7.60
N LEU A 254 -17.36 -10.61 -6.31
CA LEU A 254 -16.86 -11.82 -5.66
C LEU A 254 -17.94 -12.90 -5.46
N GLN A 255 -19.20 -12.58 -5.75
CA GLN A 255 -20.35 -13.41 -5.37
C GLN A 255 -20.27 -14.86 -5.88
N GLN A 256 -19.84 -15.05 -7.12
CA GLN A 256 -19.68 -16.39 -7.71
C GLN A 256 -18.61 -17.21 -6.98
N ASP A 257 -17.49 -16.59 -6.64
CA ASP A 257 -16.39 -17.24 -5.94
C ASP A 257 -16.78 -17.60 -4.49
N LEU A 258 -17.47 -16.68 -3.80
CA LEU A 258 -17.95 -16.90 -2.44
C LEU A 258 -18.97 -18.06 -2.38
N GLN A 259 -19.93 -18.09 -3.31
CA GLN A 259 -20.92 -19.18 -3.40
C GLN A 259 -20.27 -20.50 -3.81
N GLY A 260 -19.41 -20.49 -4.83
CA GLY A 260 -18.74 -21.68 -5.34
C GLY A 260 -17.81 -22.34 -4.32
N ALA A 261 -17.23 -21.56 -3.40
CA ALA A 261 -16.40 -22.05 -2.29
C ALA A 261 -17.19 -22.34 -1.00
N GLY A 262 -18.50 -22.20 -0.99
CA GLY A 262 -19.34 -22.45 0.19
C GLY A 262 -19.02 -21.52 1.37
N ILE A 263 -18.72 -20.24 1.07
CA ILE A 263 -18.33 -19.28 2.10
C ILE A 263 -19.54 -18.83 2.90
N HIS A 264 -19.39 -18.86 4.23
CA HIS A 264 -20.36 -18.36 5.19
C HIS A 264 -19.80 -17.29 6.13
N THR A 265 -18.47 -17.09 6.13
CA THR A 265 -17.76 -16.05 6.89
C THR A 265 -16.89 -15.21 5.97
N LEU A 266 -17.11 -13.90 5.97
CA LEU A 266 -16.35 -12.94 5.19
C LEU A 266 -15.56 -12.03 6.13
N VAL A 267 -14.24 -12.04 6.00
CA VAL A 267 -13.34 -11.15 6.72
C VAL A 267 -12.90 -10.05 5.77
N MET A 268 -13.18 -8.79 6.11
CA MET A 268 -12.74 -7.63 5.34
C MET A 268 -11.51 -7.03 6.00
N VAL A 269 -10.40 -7.04 5.29
CA VAL A 269 -9.16 -6.35 5.69
C VAL A 269 -9.23 -4.94 5.13
N ALA A 270 -10.01 -4.09 5.83
CA ALA A 270 -10.35 -2.76 5.36
C ALA A 270 -9.22 -1.77 5.61
N ASP A 271 -8.98 -0.86 4.68
CA ASP A 271 -8.03 0.24 4.81
C ASP A 271 -8.72 1.61 4.73
N GLY A 272 -8.12 2.62 5.35
CA GLY A 272 -8.52 4.02 5.28
C GLY A 272 -10.00 4.23 5.58
N SER A 273 -10.73 4.84 4.64
CA SER A 273 -12.15 5.17 4.80
C SER A 273 -13.07 3.94 4.90
N LEU A 274 -12.67 2.80 4.35
CA LEU A 274 -13.46 1.55 4.42
C LEU A 274 -13.64 1.03 5.86
N ARG A 275 -12.69 1.32 6.77
CA ARG A 275 -12.81 0.98 8.21
C ARG A 275 -13.95 1.71 8.90
N THR A 276 -14.48 2.76 8.31
CA THR A 276 -15.45 3.65 8.96
C THR A 276 -16.91 3.26 8.72
N ILE A 277 -17.16 2.22 7.93
CA ILE A 277 -18.51 1.78 7.59
C ILE A 277 -18.82 0.37 8.10
N PRO A 278 -20.07 0.10 8.50
CA PRO A 278 -20.49 -1.22 8.90
C PRO A 278 -20.68 -2.11 7.65
N MET A 279 -19.70 -2.96 7.34
CA MET A 279 -19.73 -3.82 6.13
C MET A 279 -20.98 -4.72 6.09
N GLY A 280 -21.48 -5.19 7.24
CA GLY A 280 -22.71 -6.00 7.32
C GLY A 280 -23.97 -5.26 6.84
N ALA A 281 -23.97 -3.92 6.81
CA ALA A 281 -25.08 -3.11 6.35
C ALA A 281 -25.06 -2.82 4.83
N LEU A 282 -24.10 -3.35 4.08
CA LEU A 282 -24.14 -3.36 2.62
C LEU A 282 -25.36 -4.17 2.15
N HIS A 283 -25.97 -3.77 1.04
CA HIS A 283 -27.28 -4.29 0.61
C HIS A 283 -27.26 -4.70 -0.88
N ASP A 284 -27.74 -5.89 -1.21
CA ASP A 284 -27.75 -6.40 -2.58
C ASP A 284 -28.97 -5.95 -3.43
N GLY A 285 -29.89 -5.19 -2.83
CA GLY A 285 -31.19 -4.81 -3.37
C GLY A 285 -32.36 -5.59 -2.76
N ARG A 286 -32.07 -6.70 -2.05
CA ARG A 286 -33.08 -7.55 -1.38
C ARG A 286 -32.76 -7.80 0.10
N HIS A 287 -31.47 -8.06 0.40
CA HIS A 287 -31.00 -8.45 1.72
C HIS A 287 -29.74 -7.67 2.11
N TYR A 288 -29.53 -7.52 3.39
CA TYR A 288 -28.25 -7.04 3.91
C TYR A 288 -27.18 -8.14 3.85
N LEU A 289 -25.94 -7.74 3.74
CA LEU A 289 -24.83 -8.70 3.68
C LEU A 289 -24.80 -9.59 4.92
N VAL A 290 -25.11 -9.04 6.09
CA VAL A 290 -25.18 -9.80 7.36
C VAL A 290 -26.26 -10.85 7.40
N ASP A 291 -27.29 -10.79 6.56
CA ASP A 291 -28.36 -11.79 6.48
C ASP A 291 -27.87 -13.09 5.83
N SER A 292 -26.81 -13.02 5.02
CA SER A 292 -26.29 -14.16 4.26
C SER A 292 -24.89 -14.61 4.67
N LEU A 293 -24.09 -13.72 5.24
CA LEU A 293 -22.70 -13.99 5.63
C LEU A 293 -22.42 -13.43 7.03
N ALA A 294 -21.68 -14.17 7.84
CA ALA A 294 -21.03 -13.60 9.01
C ALA A 294 -19.92 -12.65 8.52
N VAL A 295 -19.94 -11.40 8.95
CA VAL A 295 -18.99 -10.37 8.48
C VAL A 295 -18.10 -9.91 9.64
N ALA A 296 -16.80 -10.02 9.46
CA ALA A 296 -15.79 -9.47 10.35
C ALA A 296 -14.95 -8.40 9.61
N VAL A 297 -14.53 -7.39 10.34
CA VAL A 297 -13.59 -6.36 9.83
C VAL A 297 -12.36 -6.40 10.72
N THR A 298 -11.18 -6.51 10.11
CA THR A 298 -9.93 -6.38 10.86
C THR A 298 -9.59 -4.91 11.03
N PRO A 299 -9.00 -4.54 12.18
CA PRO A 299 -8.56 -3.18 12.43
C PRO A 299 -7.45 -2.75 11.48
#